data_830889257ec740e006b4b41552fb2a7a
#
_entry.id   830889257ec740e006b4b41552fb2a7a
#
_cell.length_a   1.000
_cell.length_b   1.000
_cell.length_c   1.000
_cell.angle_alpha   90.00
_cell.angle_beta   90.00
_cell.angle_gamma   90.00
#
_symmetry.space_group_name_H-M   'P 1'
#
loop_
_entity.id
_entity.type
_entity.pdbx_description
1 polymer ?
#
loop_
_entity_poly.entity_id
_entity_poly.type
_entity_poly.pdbx_seq_one_letter_code
_entity_poly.pdbx_strand_id
1 'polypeptide(L)'
;FINSVFDKSIILTYFFIGILVTLFYLSLEGILQGNQKFKLLSFYNFIFYSLSMSIPSLSLIYFKNSSLENLILLSVVIKLSVIFMMFFAIIKNKLIKKSINKILLNNLKKNSKWLTLNSILVQFYDLFDKYLVKIFLGPVALATYSIPQQLTGKLSILSKGFSAFLLPFLSKKNFSNNDFNATIKIFLIFIPIIIFLFFPLFELFLKLWLGNQFNNHILELTKIFSLSVIFSCASHILITKFEATQTLKHNLKFEFSLMPFFLILLFYLTVNSFSILMIGSLILLKEIILLFFRLNLLKKSINNFKIYYIYSILFLFVLFFSFNNQIVFYVLVFLLILNLFKNAK
;
A
#
# COMPACT_ATOMS: atom_id res chain seq x y z
N PHE A 1 25.87 23.15 22.26
CA PHE A 1 26.14 22.60 20.91
C PHE A 1 26.56 21.11 20.98
N ILE A 2 27.47 20.74 21.92
CA ILE A 2 27.97 19.37 22.10
C ILE A 2 26.81 18.43 22.55
N ASN A 3 26.00 18.82 23.53
CA ASN A 3 24.86 18.02 23.98
C ASN A 3 23.81 17.78 22.86
N SER A 4 23.52 18.77 22.01
CA SER A 4 22.61 18.61 20.89
C SER A 4 23.08 17.67 19.78
N VAL A 5 24.39 17.43 19.66
CA VAL A 5 25.00 16.48 18.73
C VAL A 5 24.98 15.06 19.31
N PHE A 6 25.22 14.91 20.63
CA PHE A 6 25.16 13.63 21.33
C PHE A 6 23.72 13.08 21.32
N ASP A 7 22.73 13.93 21.62
CA ASP A 7 21.31 13.54 21.57
C ASP A 7 20.92 13.03 20.16
N LYS A 8 21.38 13.68 19.09
CA LYS A 8 21.15 13.23 17.71
C LYS A 8 21.79 11.88 17.41
N SER A 9 22.95 11.57 17.94
CA SER A 9 23.63 10.29 17.70
C SER A 9 22.91 9.12 18.37
N ILE A 10 22.39 9.33 19.58
CA ILE A 10 21.62 8.34 20.34
C ILE A 10 20.29 8.04 19.64
N ILE A 11 19.56 9.06 19.20
CA ILE A 11 18.33 8.89 18.42
C ILE A 11 18.59 8.10 17.15
N LEU A 12 19.69 8.39 16.46
CA LEU A 12 20.07 7.72 15.23
C LEU A 12 20.40 6.24 15.46
N THR A 13 21.08 5.90 16.57
CA THR A 13 21.35 4.50 16.93
C THR A 13 20.08 3.71 17.24
N TYR A 14 19.15 4.27 18.01
CA TYR A 14 17.85 3.61 18.28
C TYR A 14 17.01 3.44 17.01
N PHE A 15 17.10 4.40 16.09
CA PHE A 15 16.44 4.29 14.79
C PHE A 15 17.01 3.12 13.96
N PHE A 16 18.33 2.97 13.89
CA PHE A 16 18.98 1.84 13.23
C PHE A 16 18.61 0.50 13.87
N ILE A 17 18.61 0.41 15.19
CA ILE A 17 18.16 -0.79 15.90
C ILE A 17 16.70 -1.10 15.55
N GLY A 18 15.83 -0.09 15.53
CA GLY A 18 14.43 -0.23 15.12
C GLY A 18 14.24 -0.78 13.71
N ILE A 19 15.09 -0.35 12.75
CA ILE A 19 15.09 -0.88 11.39
C ILE A 19 15.49 -2.36 11.39
N LEU A 20 16.59 -2.73 12.05
CA LEU A 20 17.06 -4.13 12.13
C LEU A 20 16.00 -5.04 12.76
N VAL A 21 15.36 -4.59 13.83
CA VAL A 21 14.27 -5.30 14.50
C VAL A 21 13.08 -5.51 13.55
N THR A 22 12.73 -4.48 12.78
CA THR A 22 11.64 -4.59 11.81
C THR A 22 11.98 -5.55 10.65
N LEU A 23 13.22 -5.53 10.15
CA LEU A 23 13.68 -6.48 9.12
C LEU A 23 13.64 -7.93 9.61
N PHE A 24 14.02 -8.16 10.86
CA PHE A 24 13.94 -9.48 11.47
C PHE A 24 12.48 -9.95 11.61
N TYR A 25 11.58 -9.05 12.02
CA TYR A 25 10.14 -9.31 12.06
C TYR A 25 9.59 -9.74 10.69
N LEU A 26 9.91 -8.98 9.63
CA LEU A 26 9.47 -9.30 8.27
C LEU A 26 9.97 -10.66 7.78
N SER A 27 11.15 -11.09 8.21
CA SER A 27 11.65 -12.44 7.87
C SER A 27 10.85 -13.57 8.54
N LEU A 28 10.44 -13.37 9.80
CA LEU A 28 9.57 -14.31 10.51
C LEU A 28 8.15 -14.32 9.93
N GLU A 29 7.64 -13.16 9.55
CA GLU A 29 6.37 -13.02 8.84
C GLU A 29 6.37 -13.85 7.56
N GLY A 30 7.44 -13.78 6.75
CA GLY A 30 7.61 -14.59 5.55
C GLY A 30 7.56 -16.09 5.81
N ILE A 31 8.09 -16.57 6.95
CA ILE A 31 8.00 -17.99 7.35
C ILE A 31 6.54 -18.39 7.62
N LEU A 32 5.79 -17.59 8.36
CA LEU A 32 4.37 -17.88 8.64
C LEU A 32 3.51 -17.82 7.36
N GLN A 33 3.75 -16.85 6.50
CA GLN A 33 3.07 -16.69 5.22
C GLN A 33 3.35 -17.89 4.29
N GLY A 34 4.62 -18.28 4.15
CA GLY A 34 5.01 -19.43 3.33
C GLY A 34 4.42 -20.74 3.80
N ASN A 35 4.24 -20.93 5.12
CA ASN A 35 3.57 -22.08 5.72
C ASN A 35 2.04 -21.93 5.79
N GLN A 36 1.46 -20.88 5.22
CA GLN A 36 0.01 -20.59 5.19
C GLN A 36 -0.63 -20.49 6.61
N LYS A 37 0.16 -20.11 7.63
CA LYS A 37 -0.33 -19.94 9.00
C LYS A 37 -0.91 -18.54 9.21
N PHE A 38 -1.89 -18.16 8.37
CA PHE A 38 -2.47 -16.80 8.33
C PHE A 38 -3.11 -16.36 9.64
N LYS A 39 -3.70 -17.28 10.42
CA LYS A 39 -4.29 -16.96 11.73
C LYS A 39 -3.23 -16.45 12.72
N LEU A 40 -2.09 -17.14 12.81
CA LEU A 40 -0.97 -16.70 13.62
C LEU A 40 -0.33 -15.43 13.09
N LEU A 41 -0.19 -15.32 11.76
CA LEU A 41 0.33 -14.14 11.09
C LEU A 41 -0.51 -12.91 11.43
N SER A 42 -1.83 -12.97 11.25
CA SER A 42 -2.74 -11.85 11.55
C SER A 42 -2.70 -11.44 13.02
N PHE A 43 -2.62 -12.41 13.94
CA PHE A 43 -2.52 -12.14 15.36
C PHE A 43 -1.23 -11.39 15.71
N TYR A 44 -0.07 -11.85 15.23
CA TYR A 44 1.19 -11.18 15.50
C TYR A 44 1.30 -9.83 14.80
N ASN A 45 0.78 -9.68 13.58
CA ASN A 45 0.74 -8.41 12.90
C ASN A 45 -0.12 -7.39 13.65
N PHE A 46 -1.28 -7.80 14.14
CA PHE A 46 -2.13 -6.94 14.94
C PHE A 46 -1.40 -6.46 16.21
N ILE A 47 -0.80 -7.36 16.97
CA ILE A 47 -0.04 -7.02 18.18
C ILE A 47 1.15 -6.12 17.85
N PHE A 48 1.95 -6.47 16.83
CA PHE A 48 3.17 -5.75 16.46
C PHE A 48 2.86 -4.29 16.08
N TYR A 49 1.91 -4.07 15.18
CA TYR A 49 1.60 -2.73 14.70
C TYR A 49 0.77 -1.92 15.69
N SER A 50 -0.23 -2.53 16.36
CA SER A 50 -1.06 -1.80 17.31
C SER A 50 -0.29 -1.41 18.58
N LEU A 51 0.41 -2.34 19.23
CA LEU A 51 1.13 -2.04 20.46
C LEU A 51 2.33 -1.12 20.24
N SER A 52 3.07 -1.30 19.12
CA SER A 52 4.23 -0.45 18.84
C SER A 52 3.89 1.02 18.57
N MET A 53 2.64 1.32 18.23
CA MET A 53 2.15 2.69 18.06
C MET A 53 1.35 3.19 19.27
N SER A 54 0.46 2.36 19.82
CA SER A 54 -0.45 2.80 20.90
C SER A 54 0.28 3.02 22.23
N ILE A 55 1.22 2.17 22.61
CA ILE A 55 1.90 2.30 23.91
C ILE A 55 2.77 3.56 23.99
N PRO A 56 3.63 3.90 23.00
CA PRO A 56 4.33 5.18 23.01
C PRO A 56 3.39 6.38 23.02
N SER A 57 2.28 6.33 22.28
CA SER A 57 1.28 7.41 22.28
C SER A 57 0.59 7.58 23.62
N LEU A 58 0.24 6.48 24.29
CA LEU A 58 -0.33 6.50 25.64
C LEU A 58 0.68 7.01 26.67
N SER A 59 1.96 6.66 26.53
CA SER A 59 2.99 7.16 27.43
C SER A 59 3.15 8.68 27.39
N LEU A 60 2.91 9.33 26.23
CA LEU A 60 2.86 10.79 26.13
C LEU A 60 1.72 11.42 26.94
N ILE A 61 0.58 10.73 27.00
CA ILE A 61 -0.58 11.24 27.75
C ILE A 61 -0.34 11.14 29.27
N TYR A 62 0.23 10.03 29.73
CA TYR A 62 0.46 9.79 31.16
C TYR A 62 1.75 10.44 31.69
N PHE A 63 2.82 10.46 30.90
CA PHE A 63 4.12 11.00 31.26
C PHE A 63 4.43 12.26 30.43
N LYS A 64 3.90 13.40 30.85
CA LYS A 64 4.02 14.71 30.16
C LYS A 64 5.44 15.13 29.78
N ASN A 65 6.47 14.55 30.41
CA ASN A 65 7.89 14.87 30.21
C ASN A 65 8.67 13.74 29.50
N SER A 66 8.00 12.84 28.76
CA SER A 66 8.71 11.79 28.03
C SER A 66 9.52 12.37 26.87
N SER A 67 10.84 12.15 26.89
CA SER A 67 11.71 12.52 25.79
C SER A 67 11.40 11.67 24.55
N LEU A 68 11.70 12.22 23.37
CA LEU A 68 11.50 11.51 22.10
C LEU A 68 12.31 10.20 22.05
N GLU A 69 13.46 10.15 22.72
CA GLU A 69 14.30 8.97 22.88
C GLU A 69 13.60 7.84 23.62
N ASN A 70 12.96 8.15 24.73
CA ASN A 70 12.20 7.16 25.52
C ASN A 70 11.05 6.56 24.73
N LEU A 71 10.38 7.35 23.89
CA LEU A 71 9.30 6.86 23.02
C LEU A 71 9.81 5.88 21.94
N ILE A 72 10.94 6.22 21.32
CA ILE A 72 11.58 5.34 20.33
C ILE A 72 12.05 4.05 21.00
N LEU A 73 12.74 4.15 22.12
CA LEU A 73 13.21 3.01 22.90
C LEU A 73 12.05 2.10 23.30
N LEU A 74 10.97 2.66 23.81
CA LEU A 74 9.77 1.91 24.19
C LEU A 74 9.19 1.15 22.99
N SER A 75 9.10 1.79 21.82
CA SER A 75 8.62 1.14 20.61
C SER A 75 9.52 -0.01 20.17
N VAL A 76 10.84 0.12 20.31
CA VAL A 76 11.83 -0.93 19.96
C VAL A 76 11.70 -2.13 20.92
N VAL A 77 11.57 -1.86 22.23
CA VAL A 77 11.41 -2.94 23.25
C VAL A 77 10.13 -3.72 22.98
N ILE A 78 9.02 -3.04 22.68
CA ILE A 78 7.74 -3.71 22.35
C ILE A 78 7.91 -4.59 21.10
N LYS A 79 8.53 -4.07 20.05
CA LYS A 79 8.79 -4.82 18.83
C LYS A 79 9.63 -6.06 19.09
N LEU A 80 10.68 -5.95 19.90
CA LEU A 80 11.52 -7.07 20.30
C LEU A 80 10.73 -8.15 21.06
N SER A 81 9.88 -7.77 22.00
CA SER A 81 9.06 -8.72 22.76
C SER A 81 8.12 -9.52 21.85
N VAL A 82 7.48 -8.86 20.89
CA VAL A 82 6.59 -9.54 19.91
C VAL A 82 7.38 -10.48 19.00
N ILE A 83 8.57 -10.08 18.53
CA ILE A 83 9.46 -10.94 17.74
C ILE A 83 9.82 -12.19 18.51
N PHE A 84 10.16 -12.06 19.77
CA PHE A 84 10.52 -13.19 20.65
C PHE A 84 9.34 -14.16 20.77
N MET A 85 8.14 -13.66 21.04
CA MET A 85 6.93 -14.48 21.09
C MET A 85 6.66 -15.20 19.76
N MET A 86 6.80 -14.49 18.64
CA MET A 86 6.60 -15.06 17.31
C MET A 86 7.65 -16.13 16.97
N PHE A 87 8.92 -15.90 17.33
CA PHE A 87 10.01 -16.85 17.14
C PHE A 87 9.74 -18.17 17.91
N PHE A 88 9.33 -18.07 19.17
CA PHE A 88 8.93 -19.26 19.94
C PHE A 88 7.75 -20.00 19.32
N ALA A 89 6.75 -19.28 18.84
CA ALA A 89 5.61 -19.91 18.18
C ALA A 89 6.03 -20.66 16.89
N ILE A 90 6.98 -20.12 16.13
CA ILE A 90 7.52 -20.78 14.93
C ILE A 90 8.28 -22.06 15.28
N ILE A 91 9.10 -22.02 16.32
CA ILE A 91 9.85 -23.22 16.81
C ILE A 91 8.88 -24.28 17.32
N LYS A 92 7.94 -23.90 18.20
CA LYS A 92 6.94 -24.82 18.76
C LYS A 92 6.14 -25.55 17.69
N ASN A 93 5.80 -24.85 16.62
CA ASN A 93 5.04 -25.41 15.50
C ASN A 93 5.93 -26.13 14.46
N LYS A 94 7.24 -26.29 14.70
CA LYS A 94 8.21 -26.95 13.81
C LYS A 94 8.15 -26.46 12.36
N LEU A 95 7.95 -25.15 12.16
CA LEU A 95 7.76 -24.55 10.82
C LEU A 95 9.07 -24.37 10.05
N ILE A 96 10.22 -24.49 10.70
CA ILE A 96 11.54 -24.38 10.06
C ILE A 96 12.01 -25.76 9.63
N LYS A 97 12.14 -25.96 8.31
CA LYS A 97 12.78 -27.15 7.75
C LYS A 97 14.28 -26.96 7.62
N LYS A 98 15.08 -27.92 8.12
CA LYS A 98 16.56 -27.82 8.15
C LYS A 98 17.28 -28.00 6.80
N SER A 99 16.61 -28.36 5.71
CA SER A 99 17.28 -28.63 4.43
C SER A 99 17.50 -27.35 3.62
N ILE A 100 18.76 -26.93 3.51
CA ILE A 100 19.17 -25.85 2.61
C ILE A 100 19.60 -26.48 1.28
N ASN A 101 18.80 -26.30 0.24
CA ASN A 101 19.14 -26.71 -1.12
C ASN A 101 19.86 -25.56 -1.84
N LYS A 102 21.11 -25.76 -2.30
CA LYS A 102 21.90 -24.74 -3.02
C LYS A 102 21.19 -24.22 -4.27
N ILE A 103 20.43 -25.04 -4.98
CA ILE A 103 19.66 -24.64 -6.16
C ILE A 103 18.57 -23.64 -5.77
N LEU A 104 17.84 -23.93 -4.70
CA LEU A 104 16.82 -23.01 -4.15
C LEU A 104 17.45 -21.68 -3.72
N LEU A 105 18.61 -21.72 -3.10
CA LEU A 105 19.31 -20.52 -2.63
C LEU A 105 19.76 -19.63 -3.79
N ASN A 106 20.24 -20.20 -4.88
CA ASN A 106 20.61 -19.46 -6.08
C ASN A 106 19.38 -18.84 -6.78
N ASN A 107 18.28 -19.58 -6.85
CA ASN A 107 17.02 -19.06 -7.39
C ASN A 107 16.46 -17.93 -6.53
N LEU A 108 16.53 -18.05 -5.20
CA LEU A 108 16.15 -16.98 -4.27
C LEU A 108 17.00 -15.74 -4.48
N LYS A 109 18.32 -15.85 -4.57
CA LYS A 109 19.22 -14.71 -4.85
C LYS A 109 18.90 -14.03 -6.17
N LYS A 110 18.59 -14.77 -7.22
CA LYS A 110 18.22 -14.22 -8.52
C LYS A 110 16.91 -13.45 -8.50
N ASN A 111 15.93 -13.93 -7.74
CA ASN A 111 14.60 -13.33 -7.69
C ASN A 111 14.50 -12.21 -6.64
N SER A 112 15.17 -12.36 -5.49
CA SER A 112 15.12 -11.38 -4.41
C SER A 112 15.62 -10.00 -4.82
N LYS A 113 16.60 -9.91 -5.72
CA LYS A 113 17.06 -8.61 -6.22
C LYS A 113 15.94 -7.79 -6.90
N TRP A 114 15.05 -8.45 -7.65
CA TRP A 114 13.94 -7.78 -8.31
C TRP A 114 12.84 -7.38 -7.32
N LEU A 115 12.58 -8.21 -6.30
CA LEU A 115 11.68 -7.88 -5.20
C LEU A 115 12.19 -6.69 -4.40
N THR A 116 13.47 -6.68 -4.06
CA THR A 116 14.10 -5.55 -3.34
C THR A 116 14.05 -4.27 -4.16
N LEU A 117 14.38 -4.32 -5.45
CA LEU A 117 14.29 -3.17 -6.33
C LEU A 117 12.85 -2.65 -6.43
N ASN A 118 11.85 -3.53 -6.52
CA ASN A 118 10.44 -3.13 -6.49
C ASN A 118 10.08 -2.39 -5.20
N SER A 119 10.50 -2.93 -4.06
CA SER A 119 10.23 -2.29 -2.76
C SER A 119 10.91 -0.93 -2.62
N ILE A 120 12.14 -0.79 -3.12
CA ILE A 120 12.86 0.50 -3.12
C ILE A 120 12.13 1.52 -4.00
N LEU A 121 11.69 1.12 -5.21
CA LEU A 121 10.96 2.01 -6.10
C LEU A 121 9.66 2.52 -5.48
N VAL A 122 8.86 1.63 -4.89
CA VAL A 122 7.61 2.00 -4.25
C VAL A 122 7.86 3.00 -3.12
N GLN A 123 8.84 2.73 -2.24
CA GLN A 123 9.19 3.64 -1.14
C GLN A 123 9.74 4.98 -1.65
N PHE A 124 10.52 4.96 -2.72
CA PHE A 124 11.03 6.17 -3.33
C PHE A 124 9.90 7.06 -3.83
N TYR A 125 8.92 6.51 -4.54
CA TYR A 125 7.74 7.26 -5.00
C TYR A 125 6.97 7.86 -3.82
N ASP A 126 6.73 7.09 -2.77
CA ASP A 126 5.95 7.52 -1.60
C ASP A 126 6.62 8.60 -0.74
N LEU A 127 7.91 8.77 -0.88
CA LEU A 127 8.68 9.77 -0.13
C LEU A 127 9.02 11.00 -0.97
N PHE A 128 9.33 10.79 -2.25
CA PHE A 128 9.87 11.84 -3.10
C PHE A 128 8.83 12.92 -3.43
N ASP A 129 7.58 12.55 -3.64
CA ASP A 129 6.48 13.49 -3.85
C ASP A 129 6.30 14.42 -2.65
N LYS A 130 6.29 13.86 -1.44
CA LYS A 130 6.19 14.62 -0.18
C LYS A 130 7.38 15.54 0.03
N TYR A 131 8.57 15.07 -0.34
CA TYR A 131 9.80 15.84 -0.22
C TYR A 131 9.75 17.09 -1.11
N LEU A 132 9.33 16.93 -2.37
CA LEU A 132 9.17 18.06 -3.30
C LEU A 132 8.09 19.04 -2.84
N VAL A 133 6.92 18.54 -2.43
CA VAL A 133 5.84 19.38 -1.91
C VAL A 133 6.32 20.18 -0.69
N LYS A 134 7.07 19.56 0.23
CA LYS A 134 7.63 20.25 1.40
C LYS A 134 8.58 21.37 1.02
N ILE A 135 9.51 21.12 0.08
CA ILE A 135 10.55 22.10 -0.29
C ILE A 135 9.96 23.29 -1.04
N PHE A 136 9.13 23.03 -2.04
CA PHE A 136 8.66 24.07 -2.95
C PHE A 136 7.36 24.73 -2.51
N LEU A 137 6.44 24.00 -1.86
CA LEU A 137 5.14 24.53 -1.44
C LEU A 137 5.01 24.75 0.07
N GLY A 138 6.01 24.28 0.84
CA GLY A 138 6.09 24.50 2.29
C GLY A 138 5.34 23.46 3.15
N PRO A 139 5.47 23.59 4.50
CA PRO A 139 4.97 22.58 5.44
C PRO A 139 3.44 22.51 5.52
N VAL A 140 2.74 23.61 5.33
CA VAL A 140 1.27 23.65 5.33
C VAL A 140 0.72 22.88 4.13
N ALA A 141 1.31 23.11 2.96
CA ALA A 141 0.98 22.38 1.73
C ALA A 141 1.27 20.88 1.88
N LEU A 142 2.37 20.52 2.53
CA LEU A 142 2.68 19.12 2.84
C LEU A 142 1.60 18.49 3.73
N ALA A 143 1.14 19.17 4.76
CA ALA A 143 0.07 18.67 5.63
C ALA A 143 -1.22 18.44 4.84
N THR A 144 -1.64 19.45 4.06
CA THR A 144 -2.83 19.38 3.19
C THR A 144 -2.75 18.21 2.19
N TYR A 145 -1.56 17.89 1.68
CA TYR A 145 -1.29 16.79 0.76
C TYR A 145 -1.21 15.43 1.44
N SER A 146 -0.47 15.34 2.55
CA SER A 146 -0.13 14.07 3.18
C SER A 146 -1.28 13.46 4.00
N ILE A 147 -2.16 14.28 4.59
CA ILE A 147 -3.32 13.81 5.35
C ILE A 147 -4.25 12.97 4.47
N PRO A 148 -4.75 13.46 3.33
CA PRO A 148 -5.57 12.68 2.40
C PRO A 148 -4.87 11.42 1.90
N GLN A 149 -3.59 11.52 1.52
CA GLN A 149 -2.81 10.39 1.02
C GLN A 149 -2.66 9.29 2.07
N GLN A 150 -2.38 9.63 3.32
CA GLN A 150 -2.26 8.65 4.42
C GLN A 150 -3.61 8.02 4.77
N LEU A 151 -4.68 8.80 4.81
CA LEU A 151 -6.02 8.31 5.11
C LEU A 151 -6.48 7.30 4.06
N THR A 152 -6.43 7.67 2.79
CA THR A 152 -6.84 6.80 1.67
C THR A 152 -5.89 5.63 1.49
N GLY A 153 -4.59 5.84 1.70
CA GLY A 153 -3.56 4.80 1.67
C GLY A 153 -3.83 3.63 2.63
N LYS A 154 -4.54 3.87 3.75
CA LYS A 154 -4.97 2.78 4.65
C LYS A 154 -5.93 1.81 4.00
N LEU A 155 -6.70 2.22 3.01
CA LEU A 155 -7.58 1.33 2.25
C LEU A 155 -6.81 0.28 1.44
N SER A 156 -5.55 0.55 1.11
CA SER A 156 -4.68 -0.43 0.44
C SER A 156 -4.38 -1.68 1.29
N ILE A 157 -4.67 -1.65 2.59
CA ILE A 157 -4.56 -2.82 3.48
C ILE A 157 -5.41 -3.99 2.95
N LEU A 158 -6.56 -3.70 2.35
CA LEU A 158 -7.42 -4.71 1.76
C LEU A 158 -6.71 -5.48 0.64
N SER A 159 -6.07 -4.78 -0.29
CA SER A 159 -5.34 -5.42 -1.39
C SER A 159 -4.06 -6.11 -0.93
N LYS A 160 -3.34 -5.54 0.04
CA LYS A 160 -2.13 -6.15 0.61
C LYS A 160 -2.45 -7.46 1.34
N GLY A 161 -3.51 -7.46 2.17
CA GLY A 161 -3.96 -8.65 2.88
C GLY A 161 -4.39 -9.76 1.90
N PHE A 162 -5.12 -9.39 0.86
CA PHE A 162 -5.53 -10.32 -0.18
C PHE A 162 -4.34 -10.85 -0.98
N SER A 163 -3.39 -10.01 -1.37
CA SER A 163 -2.16 -10.39 -2.07
C SER A 163 -1.31 -11.36 -1.23
N ALA A 164 -1.21 -11.12 0.07
CA ALA A 164 -0.50 -12.02 0.99
C ALA A 164 -1.13 -13.41 1.04
N PHE A 165 -2.46 -13.49 1.00
CA PHE A 165 -3.19 -14.75 0.89
C PHE A 165 -3.03 -15.40 -0.49
N LEU A 166 -3.11 -14.62 -1.57
CA LEU A 166 -3.11 -15.11 -2.94
C LEU A 166 -1.74 -15.65 -3.39
N LEU A 167 -0.63 -15.06 -2.93
CA LEU A 167 0.72 -15.40 -3.35
C LEU A 167 1.06 -16.89 -3.19
N PRO A 168 0.83 -17.55 -2.05
CA PRO A 168 1.08 -18.98 -1.88
C PRO A 168 0.22 -19.87 -2.77
N PHE A 169 -1.02 -19.44 -3.09
CA PHE A 169 -1.89 -20.18 -4.00
C PHE A 169 -1.42 -20.10 -5.45
N LEU A 170 -1.05 -18.91 -5.90
CA LEU A 170 -0.49 -18.69 -7.24
C LEU A 170 0.84 -19.42 -7.47
N SER A 171 1.59 -19.65 -6.40
CA SER A 171 2.87 -20.36 -6.46
C SER A 171 2.72 -21.87 -6.60
N LYS A 172 1.51 -22.44 -6.41
CA LYS A 172 1.23 -23.87 -6.60
C LYS A 172 1.06 -24.15 -8.10
N LYS A 173 1.64 -25.28 -8.56
CA LYS A 173 1.58 -25.69 -9.99
C LYS A 173 0.15 -25.91 -10.55
N ASN A 174 -0.83 -26.18 -9.69
CA ASN A 174 -2.20 -26.52 -10.08
C ASN A 174 -3.16 -25.31 -10.13
N PHE A 175 -2.67 -24.08 -9.89
CA PHE A 175 -3.53 -22.91 -9.94
C PHE A 175 -3.78 -22.51 -11.39
N SER A 176 -5.05 -22.62 -11.83
CA SER A 176 -5.41 -22.33 -13.21
C SER A 176 -5.51 -20.83 -13.51
N ASN A 177 -5.29 -20.44 -14.77
CA ASN A 177 -5.52 -19.06 -15.20
C ASN A 177 -6.99 -18.64 -15.04
N ASN A 178 -7.94 -19.60 -15.09
CA ASN A 178 -9.35 -19.31 -14.89
C ASN A 178 -9.66 -18.91 -13.46
N ASP A 179 -9.07 -19.58 -12.46
CA ASP A 179 -9.22 -19.23 -11.04
C ASP A 179 -8.66 -17.84 -10.75
N PHE A 180 -7.53 -17.51 -11.37
CA PHE A 180 -6.93 -16.18 -11.25
C PHE A 180 -7.84 -15.11 -11.86
N ASN A 181 -8.41 -15.36 -13.02
CA ASN A 181 -9.33 -14.45 -13.69
C ASN A 181 -10.60 -14.20 -12.86
N ALA A 182 -11.18 -15.26 -12.29
CA ALA A 182 -12.33 -15.14 -11.39
C ALA A 182 -11.98 -14.30 -10.15
N THR A 183 -10.81 -14.53 -9.58
CA THR A 183 -10.32 -13.82 -8.41
C THR A 183 -10.12 -12.33 -8.69
N ILE A 184 -9.45 -11.98 -9.80
CA ILE A 184 -9.27 -10.56 -10.20
C ILE A 184 -10.63 -9.90 -10.45
N LYS A 185 -11.55 -10.58 -11.14
CA LYS A 185 -12.88 -10.04 -11.42
C LYS A 185 -13.61 -9.64 -10.14
N ILE A 186 -13.63 -10.53 -9.15
CA ILE A 186 -14.24 -10.26 -7.86
C ILE A 186 -13.60 -9.04 -7.21
N PHE A 187 -12.28 -8.97 -7.22
CA PHE A 187 -11.53 -7.92 -6.54
C PHE A 187 -11.71 -6.55 -7.21
N LEU A 188 -11.70 -6.50 -8.54
CA LEU A 188 -11.94 -5.27 -9.32
C LEU A 188 -13.35 -4.70 -9.09
N ILE A 189 -14.28 -5.54 -8.66
CA ILE A 189 -15.64 -5.12 -8.32
C ILE A 189 -15.75 -4.68 -6.86
N PHE A 190 -15.20 -5.49 -5.95
CA PHE A 190 -15.36 -5.27 -4.49
C PHE A 190 -14.62 -4.03 -3.98
N ILE A 191 -13.39 -3.79 -4.43
CA ILE A 191 -12.61 -2.64 -3.93
C ILE A 191 -13.27 -1.30 -4.22
N PRO A 192 -13.68 -1.00 -5.45
CA PRO A 192 -14.42 0.23 -5.72
C PRO A 192 -15.65 0.39 -4.84
N ILE A 193 -16.48 -0.67 -4.71
CA ILE A 193 -17.70 -0.62 -3.91
C ILE A 193 -17.38 -0.26 -2.45
N ILE A 194 -16.38 -0.90 -1.85
CA ILE A 194 -15.98 -0.60 -0.47
C ILE A 194 -15.52 0.85 -0.36
N ILE A 195 -14.64 1.31 -1.24
CA ILE A 195 -14.11 2.68 -1.19
C ILE A 195 -15.25 3.70 -1.32
N PHE A 196 -16.22 3.42 -2.18
CA PHE A 196 -17.38 4.30 -2.35
C PHE A 196 -18.34 4.30 -1.18
N LEU A 197 -18.55 3.19 -0.52
CA LEU A 197 -19.35 3.16 0.72
C LEU A 197 -18.72 4.01 1.83
N PHE A 198 -17.39 4.09 1.86
CA PHE A 198 -16.68 4.95 2.82
C PHE A 198 -16.60 6.42 2.40
N PHE A 199 -16.90 6.75 1.16
CA PHE A 199 -16.70 8.09 0.62
C PHE A 199 -17.46 9.20 1.37
N PRO A 200 -18.79 9.09 1.65
CA PRO A 200 -19.50 10.09 2.46
C PRO A 200 -18.97 10.16 3.89
N LEU A 201 -18.45 9.04 4.41
CA LEU A 201 -17.87 9.00 5.75
C LEU A 201 -16.54 9.75 5.84
N PHE A 202 -15.78 9.88 4.74
CA PHE A 202 -14.52 10.64 4.74
C PHE A 202 -14.74 12.11 5.05
N GLU A 203 -15.76 12.74 4.48
CA GLU A 203 -16.04 14.14 4.76
C GLU A 203 -16.40 14.36 6.22
N LEU A 204 -17.29 13.52 6.74
CA LEU A 204 -17.70 13.59 8.15
C LEU A 204 -16.51 13.33 9.08
N PHE A 205 -15.72 12.30 8.79
CA PHE A 205 -14.53 11.96 9.56
C PHE A 205 -13.48 13.08 9.53
N LEU A 206 -13.20 13.66 8.36
CA LEU A 206 -12.24 14.75 8.22
C LEU A 206 -12.69 16.00 8.96
N LYS A 207 -13.97 16.35 8.89
CA LYS A 207 -14.53 17.49 9.65
C LYS A 207 -14.42 17.28 11.16
N LEU A 208 -14.74 16.08 11.65
CA LEU A 208 -14.63 15.75 13.07
C LEU A 208 -13.17 15.71 13.55
N TRP A 209 -12.28 15.14 12.74
CA TRP A 209 -10.88 14.95 13.12
C TRP A 209 -10.06 16.24 13.05
N LEU A 210 -10.23 17.04 11.99
CA LEU A 210 -9.46 18.25 11.76
C LEU A 210 -10.11 19.51 12.38
N GLY A 211 -11.40 19.47 12.69
CA GLY A 211 -12.11 20.60 13.24
C GLY A 211 -11.91 21.88 12.41
N ASN A 212 -11.39 22.92 13.05
CA ASN A 212 -11.14 24.23 12.40
C ASN A 212 -10.03 24.21 11.32
N GLN A 213 -9.23 23.15 11.26
CA GLN A 213 -8.18 22.98 10.23
C GLN A 213 -8.71 22.31 8.95
N PHE A 214 -9.98 21.92 8.94
CA PHE A 214 -10.61 21.33 7.77
C PHE A 214 -10.66 22.36 6.61
N ASN A 215 -10.18 21.93 5.43
CA ASN A 215 -10.21 22.73 4.20
C ASN A 215 -10.80 21.88 3.07
N ASN A 216 -11.56 22.53 2.16
CA ASN A 216 -12.13 21.87 1.00
C ASN A 216 -11.07 21.22 0.09
N HIS A 217 -9.87 21.77 0.01
CA HIS A 217 -8.76 21.16 -0.73
C HIS A 217 -8.37 19.79 -0.18
N ILE A 218 -8.45 19.59 1.14
CA ILE A 218 -8.20 18.27 1.78
C ILE A 218 -9.26 17.27 1.31
N LEU A 219 -10.53 17.68 1.24
CA LEU A 219 -11.60 16.81 0.77
C LEU A 219 -11.44 16.44 -0.70
N GLU A 220 -11.14 17.40 -1.56
CA GLU A 220 -10.90 17.16 -3.00
C GLU A 220 -9.71 16.26 -3.25
N LEU A 221 -8.61 16.45 -2.52
CA LEU A 221 -7.46 15.53 -2.56
C LEU A 221 -7.82 14.13 -2.06
N THR A 222 -8.64 14.04 -1.00
CA THR A 222 -9.12 12.73 -0.51
C THR A 222 -9.90 12.00 -1.59
N LYS A 223 -10.72 12.72 -2.37
CA LYS A 223 -11.43 12.16 -3.52
C LYS A 223 -10.46 11.64 -4.59
N ILE A 224 -9.50 12.45 -5.00
CA ILE A 224 -8.49 12.07 -6.01
C ILE A 224 -7.66 10.86 -5.54
N PHE A 225 -7.18 10.87 -4.30
CA PHE A 225 -6.39 9.76 -3.77
C PHE A 225 -7.22 8.49 -3.54
N SER A 226 -8.50 8.60 -3.20
CA SER A 226 -9.39 7.43 -3.13
C SER A 226 -9.49 6.73 -4.49
N LEU A 227 -9.59 7.50 -5.58
CA LEU A 227 -9.54 6.96 -6.94
C LEU A 227 -8.19 6.32 -7.24
N SER A 228 -7.09 6.98 -6.90
CA SER A 228 -5.73 6.46 -7.07
C SER A 228 -5.56 5.11 -6.36
N VAL A 229 -6.10 4.97 -5.14
CA VAL A 229 -6.04 3.72 -4.37
C VAL A 229 -6.82 2.60 -5.04
N ILE A 230 -7.94 2.85 -5.73
CA ILE A 230 -8.65 1.83 -6.48
C ILE A 230 -7.75 1.21 -7.54
N PHE A 231 -7.06 2.05 -8.33
CA PHE A 231 -6.14 1.60 -9.37
C PHE A 231 -4.90 0.90 -8.79
N SER A 232 -4.34 1.45 -7.71
CA SER A 232 -3.19 0.84 -7.05
C SER A 232 -3.53 -0.52 -6.43
N CYS A 233 -4.70 -0.69 -5.83
CA CYS A 233 -5.17 -1.96 -5.30
C CYS A 233 -5.30 -3.04 -6.39
N ALA A 234 -5.89 -2.70 -7.53
CA ALA A 234 -5.95 -3.58 -8.69
C ALA A 234 -4.54 -3.95 -9.19
N SER A 235 -3.65 -2.97 -9.26
CA SER A 235 -2.25 -3.16 -9.62
C SER A 235 -1.49 -4.09 -8.68
N HIS A 236 -1.73 -4.02 -7.36
CA HIS A 236 -1.10 -4.91 -6.38
C HIS A 236 -1.39 -6.39 -6.63
N ILE A 237 -2.61 -6.73 -7.02
CA ILE A 237 -2.97 -8.12 -7.35
C ILE A 237 -2.21 -8.61 -8.58
N LEU A 238 -2.05 -7.74 -9.60
CA LEU A 238 -1.29 -8.08 -10.80
C LEU A 238 0.20 -8.26 -10.47
N ILE A 239 0.76 -7.40 -9.59
CA ILE A 239 2.14 -7.56 -9.10
C ILE A 239 2.31 -8.91 -8.41
N THR A 240 1.37 -9.32 -7.56
CA THR A 240 1.42 -10.63 -6.88
C THR A 240 1.52 -11.79 -7.88
N LYS A 241 0.84 -11.70 -9.04
CA LYS A 241 1.01 -12.70 -10.10
C LYS A 241 2.42 -12.67 -10.71
N PHE A 242 2.97 -11.48 -10.97
CA PHE A 242 4.35 -11.37 -11.46
C PHE A 242 5.37 -11.90 -10.47
N GLU A 243 5.13 -11.73 -9.17
CA GLU A 243 5.95 -12.29 -8.09
C GLU A 243 5.88 -13.81 -8.07
N ALA A 244 4.68 -14.38 -8.12
CA ALA A 244 4.45 -15.81 -8.11
C ALA A 244 5.05 -16.51 -9.36
N THR A 245 4.97 -15.87 -10.53
CA THR A 245 5.51 -16.40 -11.80
C THR A 245 6.96 -16.02 -12.05
N GLN A 246 7.60 -15.28 -11.14
CA GLN A 246 9.00 -14.81 -11.24
C GLN A 246 9.25 -13.93 -12.49
N THR A 247 8.23 -13.26 -12.99
CA THR A 247 8.29 -12.38 -14.19
C THR A 247 8.33 -10.89 -13.84
N LEU A 248 8.60 -10.55 -12.57
CA LEU A 248 8.62 -9.17 -12.05
C LEU A 248 9.58 -8.24 -12.81
N LYS A 249 10.66 -8.80 -13.39
CA LYS A 249 11.66 -8.05 -14.17
C LYS A 249 11.03 -7.18 -15.27
N HIS A 250 10.01 -7.68 -15.98
CA HIS A 250 9.38 -6.93 -17.07
C HIS A 250 8.56 -5.75 -16.56
N ASN A 251 7.84 -5.94 -15.45
CA ASN A 251 7.12 -4.87 -14.76
C ASN A 251 8.08 -3.76 -14.32
N LEU A 252 9.18 -4.14 -13.64
CA LEU A 252 10.16 -3.18 -13.14
C LEU A 252 10.86 -2.38 -14.23
N LYS A 253 11.21 -3.01 -15.35
CA LYS A 253 11.82 -2.28 -16.48
C LYS A 253 10.94 -1.13 -16.95
N PHE A 254 9.64 -1.35 -17.03
CA PHE A 254 8.71 -0.30 -17.42
C PHE A 254 8.56 0.77 -16.32
N GLU A 255 8.45 0.39 -15.06
CA GLU A 255 8.39 1.36 -13.96
C GLU A 255 9.64 2.23 -13.92
N PHE A 256 10.83 1.65 -14.12
CA PHE A 256 12.07 2.42 -14.24
C PHE A 256 12.10 3.37 -15.43
N SER A 257 11.50 2.99 -16.55
CA SER A 257 11.43 3.88 -17.73
C SER A 257 10.43 5.01 -17.54
N LEU A 258 9.32 4.75 -16.82
CA LEU A 258 8.29 5.75 -16.53
C LEU A 258 8.74 6.73 -15.44
N MET A 259 9.57 6.29 -14.51
CA MET A 259 10.01 7.03 -13.34
C MET A 259 10.61 8.40 -13.67
N PRO A 260 11.61 8.55 -14.55
CA PRO A 260 12.21 9.86 -14.85
C PRO A 260 11.18 10.84 -15.39
N PHE A 261 10.30 10.38 -16.28
CA PHE A 261 9.24 11.21 -16.86
C PHE A 261 8.28 11.72 -15.77
N PHE A 262 7.84 10.82 -14.88
CA PHE A 262 6.99 11.18 -13.76
C PHE A 262 7.66 12.17 -12.81
N LEU A 263 8.95 11.96 -12.49
CA LEU A 263 9.72 12.84 -11.59
C LEU A 263 9.93 14.24 -12.19
N ILE A 264 10.24 14.32 -13.49
CA ILE A 264 10.40 15.60 -14.19
C ILE A 264 9.08 16.38 -14.17
N LEU A 265 7.96 15.72 -14.45
CA LEU A 265 6.65 16.36 -14.46
C LEU A 265 6.24 16.82 -13.05
N LEU A 266 6.49 16.00 -12.05
CA LEU A 266 6.21 16.33 -10.66
C LEU A 266 7.09 17.49 -10.18
N PHE A 267 8.37 17.50 -10.52
CA PHE A 267 9.28 18.61 -10.24
C PHE A 267 8.81 19.89 -10.92
N TYR A 268 8.43 19.83 -12.20
CA TYR A 268 7.89 20.98 -12.94
C TYR A 268 6.65 21.57 -12.28
N LEU A 269 5.69 20.73 -11.86
CA LEU A 269 4.48 21.18 -11.19
C LEU A 269 4.75 21.82 -9.82
N THR A 270 5.69 21.29 -9.06
CA THR A 270 6.02 21.82 -7.74
C THR A 270 6.81 23.14 -7.80
N VAL A 271 7.80 23.24 -8.69
CA VAL A 271 8.61 24.46 -8.89
C VAL A 271 7.75 25.64 -9.36
N ASN A 272 6.85 25.40 -10.29
CA ASN A 272 5.95 26.45 -10.79
C ASN A 272 4.75 26.71 -9.86
N SER A 273 4.75 26.19 -8.65
CA SER A 273 3.71 26.41 -7.64
C SER A 273 2.29 26.13 -8.14
N PHE A 274 2.14 25.11 -8.98
CA PHE A 274 0.82 24.65 -9.41
C PHE A 274 0.00 24.12 -8.22
N SER A 275 -1.31 24.07 -8.38
CA SER A 275 -2.20 23.63 -7.30
C SER A 275 -1.88 22.21 -6.84
N ILE A 276 -2.00 21.96 -5.54
CA ILE A 276 -1.78 20.65 -4.93
C ILE A 276 -2.71 19.58 -5.54
N LEU A 277 -3.87 20.00 -6.04
CA LEU A 277 -4.81 19.14 -6.77
C LEU A 277 -4.22 18.58 -8.07
N MET A 278 -3.43 19.40 -8.79
CA MET A 278 -2.73 18.93 -10.00
C MET A 278 -1.67 17.89 -9.67
N ILE A 279 -0.97 18.07 -8.55
CA ILE A 279 0.00 17.07 -8.07
C ILE A 279 -0.70 15.75 -7.70
N GLY A 280 -1.84 15.82 -7.00
CA GLY A 280 -2.68 14.66 -6.70
C GLY A 280 -3.19 13.95 -7.96
N SER A 281 -3.64 14.71 -8.97
CA SER A 281 -4.11 14.18 -10.25
C SER A 281 -2.99 13.50 -11.06
N LEU A 282 -1.75 13.98 -10.97
CA LEU A 282 -0.59 13.34 -11.57
C LEU A 282 -0.33 11.95 -10.98
N ILE A 283 -0.50 11.79 -9.65
CA ILE A 283 -0.37 10.48 -9.00
C ILE A 283 -1.46 9.53 -9.46
N LEU A 284 -2.70 10.00 -9.56
CA LEU A 284 -3.80 9.22 -10.13
C LEU A 284 -3.47 8.74 -11.54
N LEU A 285 -2.98 9.63 -12.40
CA LEU A 285 -2.60 9.32 -13.77
C LEU A 285 -1.47 8.27 -13.82
N LYS A 286 -0.48 8.35 -12.94
CA LYS A 286 0.58 7.34 -12.79
C LYS A 286 -0.01 5.97 -12.49
N GLU A 287 -0.91 5.85 -11.52
CA GLU A 287 -1.51 4.56 -11.15
C GLU A 287 -2.35 3.96 -12.29
N ILE A 288 -3.06 4.80 -13.03
CA ILE A 288 -3.81 4.39 -14.23
C ILE A 288 -2.85 3.81 -15.28
N ILE A 289 -1.78 4.52 -15.62
CA ILE A 289 -0.79 4.08 -16.62
C ILE A 289 -0.16 2.74 -16.21
N LEU A 290 0.22 2.61 -14.94
CA LEU A 290 0.80 1.38 -14.40
C LEU A 290 -0.17 0.21 -14.47
N LEU A 291 -1.44 0.41 -14.14
CA LEU A 291 -2.46 -0.63 -14.23
C LEU A 291 -2.64 -1.12 -15.67
N PHE A 292 -2.81 -0.20 -16.63
CA PHE A 292 -2.98 -0.56 -18.03
C PHE A 292 -1.79 -1.32 -18.59
N PHE A 293 -0.59 -0.90 -18.25
CA PHE A 293 0.61 -1.60 -18.68
C PHE A 293 0.68 -3.02 -18.12
N ARG A 294 0.42 -3.19 -16.81
CA ARG A 294 0.40 -4.49 -16.14
C ARG A 294 -0.65 -5.43 -16.74
N LEU A 295 -1.82 -4.91 -17.04
CA LEU A 295 -2.87 -5.67 -17.74
C LEU A 295 -2.41 -6.11 -19.14
N ASN A 296 -1.74 -5.25 -19.89
CA ASN A 296 -1.20 -5.59 -21.22
C ASN A 296 -0.13 -6.69 -21.15
N LEU A 297 0.74 -6.66 -20.15
CA LEU A 297 1.74 -7.72 -19.94
C LEU A 297 1.10 -9.08 -19.67
N LEU A 298 -0.06 -9.09 -19.00
CA LEU A 298 -0.78 -10.31 -18.65
C LEU A 298 -1.82 -10.74 -19.71
N LYS A 299 -1.96 -10.01 -20.81
CA LYS A 299 -2.97 -10.26 -21.87
C LYS A 299 -3.03 -11.71 -22.34
N LYS A 300 -1.90 -12.40 -22.47
CA LYS A 300 -1.83 -13.82 -22.87
C LYS A 300 -2.39 -14.78 -21.81
N SER A 301 -2.48 -14.36 -20.55
CA SER A 301 -2.91 -15.20 -19.42
C SER A 301 -4.31 -14.82 -18.91
N ILE A 302 -4.88 -13.73 -19.40
CA ILE A 302 -6.21 -13.23 -19.00
C ILE A 302 -7.13 -13.29 -20.22
N ASN A 303 -7.95 -14.33 -20.30
CA ASN A 303 -9.02 -14.42 -21.28
C ASN A 303 -10.09 -13.37 -20.94
N ASN A 304 -10.57 -12.61 -21.95
CA ASN A 304 -11.58 -11.54 -21.77
C ASN A 304 -11.06 -10.17 -21.25
N PHE A 305 -9.80 -9.85 -21.54
CA PHE A 305 -9.24 -8.55 -21.24
C PHE A 305 -10.10 -7.35 -21.69
N LYS A 306 -10.80 -7.46 -22.84
CA LYS A 306 -11.69 -6.39 -23.35
C LYS A 306 -12.81 -6.03 -22.38
N ILE A 307 -13.34 -7.01 -21.66
CA ILE A 307 -14.44 -6.80 -20.70
C ILE A 307 -13.93 -6.01 -19.50
N TYR A 308 -12.77 -6.37 -18.95
CA TYR A 308 -12.17 -5.64 -17.81
C TYR A 308 -11.76 -4.22 -18.18
N TYR A 309 -11.27 -4.03 -19.41
CA TYR A 309 -10.92 -2.72 -19.96
C TYR A 309 -12.14 -1.80 -20.09
N ILE A 310 -13.26 -2.33 -20.60
CA ILE A 310 -14.51 -1.59 -20.72
C ILE A 310 -15.07 -1.25 -19.33
N TYR A 311 -15.02 -2.18 -18.37
CA TYR A 311 -15.47 -1.91 -17.01
C TYR A 311 -14.61 -0.86 -16.30
N SER A 312 -13.31 -0.85 -16.49
CA SER A 312 -12.44 0.19 -15.92
C SER A 312 -12.69 1.57 -16.52
N ILE A 313 -12.95 1.64 -17.83
CA ILE A 313 -13.30 2.90 -18.52
C ILE A 313 -14.70 3.38 -18.14
N LEU A 314 -15.71 2.50 -18.16
CA LEU A 314 -17.07 2.84 -17.71
C LEU A 314 -17.05 3.31 -16.26
N PHE A 315 -16.25 2.67 -15.43
CA PHE A 315 -16.09 3.03 -14.05
C PHE A 315 -15.43 4.42 -13.90
N LEU A 316 -14.40 4.75 -14.69
CA LEU A 316 -13.82 6.09 -14.76
C LEU A 316 -14.85 7.14 -15.19
N PHE A 317 -15.69 6.80 -16.16
CA PHE A 317 -16.74 7.69 -16.66
C PHE A 317 -17.82 7.95 -15.59
N VAL A 318 -18.26 6.90 -14.91
CA VAL A 318 -19.20 6.99 -13.78
C VAL A 318 -18.63 7.86 -12.67
N LEU A 319 -17.33 7.71 -12.35
CA LEU A 319 -16.66 8.51 -11.36
C LEU A 319 -16.58 9.98 -11.72
N PHE A 320 -16.25 10.29 -12.95
CA PHE A 320 -16.17 11.67 -13.42
C PHE A 320 -17.53 12.40 -13.36
N PHE A 321 -18.61 11.71 -13.69
CA PHE A 321 -19.96 12.25 -13.58
C PHE A 321 -20.51 12.33 -12.17
N SER A 322 -20.11 11.44 -11.26
CA SER A 322 -20.61 11.41 -9.88
C SER A 322 -20.04 12.54 -9.01
N PHE A 323 -18.96 13.17 -9.42
CA PHE A 323 -18.40 14.31 -8.69
C PHE A 323 -19.41 15.47 -8.55
N ASN A 324 -20.36 15.59 -9.48
CA ASN A 324 -21.34 16.65 -9.47
C ASN A 324 -22.76 16.21 -9.01
N ASN A 325 -23.05 14.90 -8.92
CA ASN A 325 -24.39 14.43 -8.58
C ASN A 325 -24.37 13.07 -7.86
N GLN A 326 -24.35 13.11 -6.53
CA GLN A 326 -24.25 11.92 -5.66
C GLN A 326 -25.34 10.87 -5.93
N ILE A 327 -26.58 11.32 -6.24
CA ILE A 327 -27.74 10.41 -6.47
C ILE A 327 -27.57 9.57 -7.74
N VAL A 328 -27.13 10.19 -8.83
CA VAL A 328 -26.89 9.48 -10.12
C VAL A 328 -25.80 8.41 -9.94
N PHE A 329 -24.84 8.70 -9.09
CA PHE A 329 -23.78 7.77 -8.74
C PHE A 329 -24.29 6.50 -8.04
N TYR A 330 -25.09 6.63 -6.98
CA TYR A 330 -25.61 5.47 -6.25
C TYR A 330 -26.50 4.59 -7.13
N VAL A 331 -27.29 5.19 -8.04
CA VAL A 331 -28.11 4.46 -9.01
C VAL A 331 -27.23 3.67 -9.99
N LEU A 332 -26.16 4.26 -10.51
CA LEU A 332 -25.25 3.59 -11.45
C LEU A 332 -24.44 2.47 -10.79
N VAL A 333 -23.98 2.64 -9.55
CA VAL A 333 -23.33 1.58 -8.77
C VAL A 333 -24.30 0.43 -8.52
N PHE A 334 -25.53 0.71 -8.15
CA PHE A 334 -26.57 -0.30 -7.96
C PHE A 334 -26.86 -1.09 -9.24
N LEU A 335 -26.99 -0.42 -10.40
CA LEU A 335 -27.18 -1.05 -11.69
C LEU A 335 -25.98 -1.90 -12.13
N LEU A 336 -24.75 -1.45 -11.86
CA LEU A 336 -23.52 -2.22 -12.08
C LEU A 336 -23.51 -3.50 -11.23
N ILE A 337 -23.84 -3.41 -9.97
CA ILE A 337 -23.92 -4.55 -9.05
C ILE A 337 -24.96 -5.56 -9.57
N LEU A 338 -26.16 -5.10 -9.95
CA LEU A 338 -27.21 -5.96 -10.49
C LEU A 338 -26.78 -6.68 -11.78
N ASN A 339 -26.10 -5.96 -12.68
CA ASN A 339 -25.63 -6.53 -13.96
C ASN A 339 -24.50 -7.57 -13.74
N LEU A 340 -23.69 -7.39 -12.72
CA LEU A 340 -22.62 -8.33 -12.34
C LEU A 340 -23.18 -9.61 -11.72
N PHE A 341 -24.21 -9.52 -10.87
CA PHE A 341 -24.91 -10.69 -10.35
C PHE A 341 -25.65 -11.47 -11.44
N LYS A 342 -26.17 -10.78 -12.47
CA LYS A 342 -26.83 -11.42 -13.61
C LYS A 342 -25.86 -12.20 -14.52
N ASN A 343 -24.62 -11.73 -14.66
CA ASN A 343 -23.57 -12.34 -15.48
C ASN A 343 -22.66 -13.32 -14.70
N ALA A 344 -22.89 -13.50 -13.40
CA ALA A 344 -22.14 -14.46 -12.57
C ALA A 344 -22.81 -15.84 -12.49
N LYS A 345 -24.03 -15.98 -13.03
CA LYS A 345 -24.70 -17.27 -13.31
C LYS A 345 -24.36 -17.71 -14.73
#